data_f5ba3f85e4bcdd2de1e11500c1cbb6b0
#
_entry.id   f5ba3f85e4bcdd2de1e11500c1cbb6b0
#
_cell.length_a   1.000
_cell.length_b   1.000
_cell.length_c   1.000
_cell.angle_alpha   90.00
_cell.angle_beta   90.00
_cell.angle_gamma   90.00
#
_symmetry.space_group_name_H-M   'P 1'
#
loop_
_entity.id
_entity.type
_entity.pdbx_description
1 polymer ?
#
loop_
_entity_poly.entity_id
_entity_poly.type
_entity_poly.pdbx_seq_one_letter_code
_entity_poly.pdbx_strand_id
1 'polypeptide(L)'
;MTMTRALTIAPVKKSIRVNASPAHAFEVFTSGLDRWWPRKASIGTAPMHATVLEPRLGGRWYQVGEDGSRADVGKILVWEPPRRFVMSWDINSNWKPDTSVSSEVEVRFVADGPDATLVELEHRKFEQMGAEAGEKMRKDVDGGWPGMLEHFKKEAEA
;
A
#
# COMPACT_ATOMS: atom_id res chain seq x y z
N MET A 1 -1.98 25.63 33.13
CA MET A 1 -1.09 24.75 32.36
C MET A 1 -1.90 24.01 31.32
N THR A 2 -1.53 24.15 30.10
CA THR A 2 -2.23 23.48 29.00
C THR A 2 -1.55 22.15 28.71
N MET A 3 -2.30 21.05 28.83
CA MET A 3 -1.79 19.74 28.41
C MET A 3 -2.07 19.56 26.92
N THR A 4 -1.00 19.44 26.14
CA THR A 4 -1.15 19.12 24.72
C THR A 4 -1.18 17.61 24.58
N ARG A 5 -2.29 17.09 24.06
CA ARG A 5 -2.38 15.69 23.70
C ARG A 5 -1.72 15.49 22.34
N ALA A 6 -0.90 14.45 22.23
CA ALA A 6 -0.41 14.03 20.94
C ALA A 6 -1.61 13.63 20.06
N LEU A 7 -1.64 14.11 18.83
CA LEU A 7 -2.64 13.69 17.86
C LEU A 7 -2.48 12.20 17.57
N THR A 8 -3.55 11.45 17.68
CA THR A 8 -3.58 10.02 17.36
C THR A 8 -4.75 9.74 16.43
N ILE A 9 -4.44 9.12 15.29
CA ILE A 9 -5.43 8.63 14.35
C ILE A 9 -5.28 7.12 14.25
N ALA A 10 -6.37 6.39 14.45
CA ALA A 10 -6.33 4.93 14.46
C ALA A 10 -5.86 4.39 13.11
N PRO A 11 -5.07 3.30 13.09
CA PRO A 11 -4.67 2.66 11.84
C PRO A 11 -5.88 1.98 11.17
N VAL A 12 -5.75 1.76 9.86
CA VAL A 12 -6.64 0.90 9.10
C VAL A 12 -6.03 -0.50 9.08
N LYS A 13 -6.79 -1.51 9.48
CA LYS A 13 -6.35 -2.91 9.50
C LYS A 13 -7.31 -3.74 8.67
N LYS A 14 -6.78 -4.45 7.70
CA LYS A 14 -7.54 -5.33 6.81
C LYS A 14 -6.79 -6.65 6.70
N SER A 15 -7.53 -7.72 6.40
CA SER A 15 -6.91 -9.01 6.13
C SER A 15 -7.68 -9.74 5.05
N ILE A 16 -6.98 -10.62 4.34
CA ILE A 16 -7.59 -11.49 3.34
C ILE A 16 -6.82 -12.82 3.32
N ARG A 17 -7.57 -13.92 3.22
CA ARG A 17 -6.97 -15.24 3.06
C ARG A 17 -6.91 -15.57 1.59
N VAL A 18 -5.74 -16.00 1.12
CA VAL A 18 -5.54 -16.40 -0.28
C VAL A 18 -5.05 -17.84 -0.35
N ASN A 19 -5.51 -18.59 -1.36
CA ASN A 19 -5.10 -19.97 -1.60
C ASN A 19 -3.81 -19.97 -2.44
N ALA A 20 -2.72 -19.56 -1.80
CA ALA A 20 -1.38 -19.50 -2.38
C ALA A 20 -0.38 -19.53 -1.24
N SER A 21 0.84 -20.03 -1.52
CA SER A 21 1.91 -20.03 -0.52
C SER A 21 2.31 -18.60 -0.14
N PRO A 22 2.90 -18.39 1.06
CA PRO A 22 3.42 -17.07 1.43
C PRO A 22 4.41 -16.51 0.41
N ALA A 23 5.30 -17.34 -0.13
CA ALA A 23 6.27 -16.89 -1.13
C ALA A 23 5.60 -16.39 -2.41
N HIS A 24 4.59 -17.12 -2.91
CA HIS A 24 3.85 -16.70 -4.10
C HIS A 24 3.01 -15.46 -3.82
N ALA A 25 2.31 -15.43 -2.68
CA ALA A 25 1.51 -14.27 -2.30
C ALA A 25 2.36 -13.02 -2.17
N PHE A 26 3.53 -13.13 -1.56
CA PHE A 26 4.49 -12.02 -1.42
C PHE A 26 4.95 -11.52 -2.80
N GLU A 27 5.33 -12.44 -3.69
CA GLU A 27 5.77 -12.09 -5.04
C GLU A 27 4.66 -11.36 -5.81
N VAL A 28 3.45 -11.87 -5.80
CA VAL A 28 2.31 -11.26 -6.51
C VAL A 28 2.03 -9.86 -5.96
N PHE A 29 2.07 -9.69 -4.64
CA PHE A 29 1.79 -8.40 -4.02
C PHE A 29 2.85 -7.34 -4.37
N THR A 30 4.10 -7.75 -4.48
CA THR A 30 5.25 -6.85 -4.67
C THR A 30 5.67 -6.76 -6.14
N SER A 31 6.50 -7.70 -6.61
CA SER A 31 6.98 -7.70 -8.00
C SER A 31 5.85 -7.81 -9.02
N GLY A 32 4.76 -8.48 -8.65
CA GLY A 32 3.59 -8.66 -9.50
C GLY A 32 2.53 -7.57 -9.38
N LEU A 33 2.81 -6.48 -8.68
CA LEU A 33 1.83 -5.42 -8.39
C LEU A 33 1.12 -4.92 -9.65
N ASP A 34 1.84 -4.75 -10.74
CA ASP A 34 1.29 -4.24 -11.99
C ASP A 34 0.17 -5.12 -12.58
N ARG A 35 0.18 -6.41 -12.27
CA ARG A 35 -0.80 -7.36 -12.81
C ARG A 35 -2.19 -7.22 -12.21
N TRP A 36 -2.30 -6.70 -10.97
CA TRP A 36 -3.59 -6.64 -10.28
C TRP A 36 -4.00 -5.24 -9.82
N TRP A 37 -3.09 -4.27 -9.79
CA TRP A 37 -3.43 -2.90 -9.39
C TRP A 37 -4.30 -2.26 -10.45
N PRO A 38 -5.53 -1.76 -10.10
CA PRO A 38 -6.43 -1.22 -11.11
C PRO A 38 -5.86 0.02 -11.80
N ARG A 39 -5.99 0.09 -13.12
CA ARG A 39 -5.47 1.23 -13.90
C ARG A 39 -6.14 2.56 -13.54
N LYS A 40 -7.39 2.54 -13.12
CA LYS A 40 -8.09 3.75 -12.67
C LYS A 40 -7.67 4.23 -11.29
N ALA A 41 -6.94 3.43 -10.52
CA ALA A 41 -6.36 3.85 -9.24
C ALA A 41 -5.02 4.58 -9.48
N SER A 42 -5.08 5.65 -10.26
CA SER A 42 -3.94 6.46 -10.67
C SER A 42 -3.83 7.73 -9.85
N ILE A 43 -2.60 8.10 -9.50
CA ILE A 43 -2.29 9.38 -8.85
C ILE A 43 -1.50 10.31 -9.77
N GLY A 44 -1.22 9.88 -10.99
CA GLY A 44 -0.49 10.66 -11.98
C GLY A 44 -1.37 11.63 -12.75
N THR A 45 -0.73 12.48 -13.56
CA THR A 45 -1.42 13.48 -14.40
C THR A 45 -1.95 12.86 -15.70
N ALA A 46 -1.42 11.71 -16.10
CA ALA A 46 -1.84 10.97 -17.29
C ALA A 46 -2.45 9.62 -16.89
N PRO A 47 -3.23 8.98 -17.78
CA PRO A 47 -3.71 7.63 -17.52
C PRO A 47 -2.55 6.69 -17.23
N MET A 48 -2.75 5.76 -16.29
CA MET A 48 -1.69 4.84 -15.85
C MET A 48 -1.42 3.79 -16.90
N HIS A 49 -0.16 3.71 -17.35
CA HIS A 49 0.33 2.63 -18.21
C HIS A 49 0.81 1.45 -17.37
N ALA A 50 1.53 1.71 -16.29
CA ALA A 50 2.09 0.68 -15.42
C ALA A 50 2.29 1.21 -14.00
N THR A 51 2.32 0.30 -13.03
CA THR A 51 2.80 0.59 -11.68
C THR A 51 3.97 -0.33 -11.37
N VAL A 52 5.02 0.22 -10.78
CA VAL A 52 6.28 -0.49 -10.55
C VAL A 52 6.63 -0.42 -9.07
N LEU A 53 6.88 -1.58 -8.47
CA LEU A 53 7.43 -1.67 -7.12
C LEU A 53 8.79 -2.35 -7.24
N GLU A 54 9.86 -1.62 -6.91
CA GLU A 54 11.21 -2.15 -6.94
C GLU A 54 11.41 -3.06 -5.71
N PRO A 55 11.67 -4.37 -5.91
CA PRO A 55 11.59 -5.36 -4.84
C PRO A 55 12.88 -5.43 -4.01
N ARG A 56 13.16 -4.38 -3.23
CA ARG A 56 14.33 -4.30 -2.36
C ARG A 56 14.17 -3.20 -1.32
N LEU A 57 14.95 -3.26 -0.25
CA LEU A 57 15.03 -2.18 0.71
C LEU A 57 15.44 -0.88 0.01
N GLY A 58 14.73 0.21 0.28
CA GLY A 58 14.94 1.49 -0.39
C GLY A 58 14.38 1.56 -1.80
N GLY A 59 13.84 0.47 -2.33
CA GLY A 59 13.18 0.44 -3.62
C GLY A 59 11.99 1.38 -3.67
N ARG A 60 11.66 1.88 -4.85
CA ARG A 60 10.57 2.82 -5.08
C ARG A 60 9.33 2.13 -5.58
N TRP A 61 8.18 2.64 -5.16
CA TRP A 61 6.90 2.35 -5.80
C TRP A 61 6.47 3.61 -6.54
N TYR A 62 6.22 3.46 -7.84
CA TYR A 62 5.79 4.59 -8.68
C TYR A 62 4.84 4.12 -9.79
N GLN A 63 4.09 5.07 -10.32
CA GLN A 63 3.22 4.84 -11.46
C GLN A 63 3.80 5.53 -12.68
N VAL A 64 3.67 4.89 -13.84
CA VAL A 64 4.11 5.42 -15.14
C VAL A 64 2.86 5.73 -15.96
N GLY A 65 2.73 6.97 -16.42
CA GLY A 65 1.63 7.39 -17.29
C GLY A 65 1.86 6.95 -18.74
N GLU A 66 0.79 6.96 -19.54
CA GLU A 66 0.85 6.65 -20.97
C GLU A 66 1.76 7.62 -21.74
N ASP A 67 1.95 8.82 -21.21
CA ASP A 67 2.85 9.84 -21.76
C ASP A 67 4.30 9.72 -21.26
N GLY A 68 4.60 8.67 -20.49
CA GLY A 68 5.91 8.46 -19.89
C GLY A 68 6.16 9.21 -18.60
N SER A 69 5.20 10.02 -18.12
CA SER A 69 5.33 10.71 -16.84
C SER A 69 5.38 9.74 -15.67
N ARG A 70 6.03 10.14 -14.57
CA ARG A 70 6.19 9.32 -13.39
C ARG A 70 5.53 9.99 -12.18
N ALA A 71 4.79 9.18 -11.39
CA ALA A 71 4.19 9.63 -10.14
C ALA A 71 4.66 8.71 -9.01
N ASP A 72 5.45 9.24 -8.08
CA ASP A 72 6.01 8.46 -6.97
C ASP A 72 4.94 8.26 -5.89
N VAL A 73 4.77 7.01 -5.45
CA VAL A 73 3.87 6.62 -4.36
C VAL A 73 4.62 6.57 -3.03
N GLY A 74 5.79 5.94 -3.00
CA GLY A 74 6.58 5.79 -1.79
C GLY A 74 7.82 4.95 -2.01
N LYS A 75 8.39 4.48 -0.90
CA LYS A 75 9.60 3.64 -0.92
C LYS A 75 9.49 2.52 0.10
N ILE A 76 10.26 1.47 -0.10
CA ILE A 76 10.33 0.32 0.79
C ILE A 76 11.19 0.67 2.02
N LEU A 77 10.60 0.60 3.20
CA LEU A 77 11.24 0.89 4.48
C LEU A 77 11.74 -0.37 5.18
N VAL A 78 11.05 -1.49 4.99
CA VAL A 78 11.42 -2.81 5.52
C VAL A 78 11.17 -3.84 4.43
N TRP A 79 12.11 -4.75 4.24
CA TRP A 79 12.01 -5.78 3.21
C TRP A 79 12.43 -7.13 3.79
N GLU A 80 11.44 -7.99 4.09
CA GLU A 80 11.66 -9.29 4.73
C GLU A 80 10.87 -10.40 4.02
N PRO A 81 11.21 -10.73 2.77
CA PRO A 81 10.49 -11.78 2.06
C PRO A 81 10.73 -13.14 2.71
N PRO A 82 9.73 -14.03 2.72
CA PRO A 82 8.36 -13.83 2.23
C PRO A 82 7.38 -13.41 3.33
N ARG A 83 7.87 -12.87 4.47
CA ARG A 83 7.06 -12.62 5.66
C ARG A 83 6.36 -11.26 5.66
N ARG A 84 7.08 -10.20 5.30
CA ARG A 84 6.50 -8.85 5.35
C ARG A 84 7.33 -7.82 4.62
N PHE A 85 6.69 -6.71 4.30
CA PHE A 85 7.37 -5.49 3.91
C PHE A 85 6.61 -4.29 4.48
N VAL A 86 7.31 -3.17 4.59
CA VAL A 86 6.74 -1.89 5.00
C VAL A 86 7.14 -0.87 3.95
N MET A 87 6.20 -0.06 3.52
CA MET A 87 6.47 1.02 2.58
C MET A 87 5.90 2.33 3.09
N SER A 88 6.49 3.45 2.65
CA SER A 88 5.90 4.75 2.86
C SER A 88 4.79 4.99 1.84
N TRP A 89 3.82 5.80 2.25
CA TRP A 89 2.72 6.24 1.40
C TRP A 89 2.80 7.76 1.35
N ASP A 90 3.47 8.28 0.33
CA ASP A 90 3.82 9.69 0.20
C ASP A 90 2.82 10.39 -0.71
N ILE A 91 1.55 10.29 -0.34
CA ILE A 91 0.42 10.82 -1.09
C ILE A 91 -0.38 11.73 -0.15
N ASN A 92 -0.67 12.95 -0.58
CA ASN A 92 -1.44 13.88 0.23
C ASN A 92 -2.96 13.60 0.14
N SER A 93 -3.74 14.33 0.93
CA SER A 93 -5.20 14.11 1.01
C SER A 93 -5.94 14.48 -0.28
N ASN A 94 -5.28 15.11 -1.23
CA ASN A 94 -5.81 15.38 -2.56
C ASN A 94 -5.38 14.32 -3.58
N TRP A 95 -4.82 13.21 -3.09
CA TRP A 95 -4.37 12.08 -3.91
C TRP A 95 -3.29 12.47 -4.92
N LYS A 96 -2.38 13.35 -4.50
CA LYS A 96 -1.21 13.76 -5.29
C LYS A 96 0.07 13.33 -4.61
N PRO A 97 1.12 12.96 -5.37
CA PRO A 97 2.43 12.69 -4.80
C PRO A 97 2.93 13.92 -4.03
N ASP A 98 3.39 13.69 -2.80
CA ASP A 98 3.82 14.78 -1.92
C ASP A 98 4.79 14.23 -0.88
N THR A 99 6.08 14.54 -1.02
CA THR A 99 7.13 14.07 -0.10
C THR A 99 7.10 14.77 1.25
N SER A 100 6.32 15.84 1.41
CA SER A 100 6.18 16.53 2.70
C SER A 100 5.22 15.82 3.64
N VAL A 101 4.42 14.87 3.15
CA VAL A 101 3.52 14.06 3.94
C VAL A 101 3.87 12.59 3.73
N SER A 102 3.64 11.79 4.76
CA SER A 102 3.91 10.36 4.68
C SER A 102 3.03 9.62 5.65
N SER A 103 2.55 8.45 5.23
CA SER A 103 2.00 7.44 6.10
C SER A 103 2.71 6.13 5.78
N GLU A 104 2.37 5.04 6.46
CA GLU A 104 3.04 3.76 6.24
C GLU A 104 2.05 2.65 6.01
N VAL A 105 2.42 1.74 5.12
CA VAL A 105 1.67 0.51 4.86
C VAL A 105 2.57 -0.67 5.16
N GLU A 106 2.13 -1.51 6.07
CA GLU A 106 2.77 -2.79 6.36
C GLU A 106 1.89 -3.92 5.85
N VAL A 107 2.50 -4.90 5.18
CA VAL A 107 1.79 -6.10 4.72
C VAL A 107 2.55 -7.32 5.23
N ARG A 108 1.85 -8.19 5.96
CA ARG A 108 2.39 -9.43 6.52
C ARG A 108 1.73 -10.61 5.84
N PHE A 109 2.54 -11.65 5.59
CA PHE A 109 2.13 -12.87 4.89
C PHE A 109 2.33 -14.05 5.83
N VAL A 110 1.25 -14.48 6.47
CA VAL A 110 1.28 -15.51 7.52
C VAL A 110 0.76 -16.83 6.94
N ALA A 111 1.57 -17.88 7.01
CA ALA A 111 1.15 -19.20 6.54
C ALA A 111 -0.12 -19.63 7.28
N ASP A 112 -1.11 -20.11 6.52
CA ASP A 112 -2.39 -20.61 7.03
C ASP A 112 -2.65 -21.98 6.43
N GLY A 113 -1.87 -22.96 6.88
CA GLY A 113 -1.82 -24.29 6.28
C GLY A 113 -0.78 -24.37 5.16
N PRO A 114 -0.67 -25.54 4.49
CA PRO A 114 0.40 -25.77 3.50
C PRO A 114 0.25 -24.95 2.21
N ASP A 115 -0.97 -24.57 1.84
CA ASP A 115 -1.26 -23.98 0.55
C ASP A 115 -2.05 -22.67 0.64
N ALA A 116 -2.05 -22.04 1.81
CA ALA A 116 -2.79 -20.79 2.01
C ALA A 116 -2.00 -19.80 2.86
N THR A 117 -2.34 -18.54 2.70
CA THR A 117 -1.71 -17.43 3.40
C THR A 117 -2.78 -16.47 3.91
N LEU A 118 -2.67 -16.06 5.18
CA LEU A 118 -3.41 -14.93 5.70
C LEU A 118 -2.57 -13.69 5.45
N VAL A 119 -3.08 -12.78 4.63
CA VAL A 119 -2.42 -11.52 4.31
C VAL A 119 -3.02 -10.44 5.20
N GLU A 120 -2.19 -9.82 6.03
CA GLU A 120 -2.61 -8.79 6.98
C GLU A 120 -1.99 -7.46 6.58
N LEU A 121 -2.85 -6.45 6.37
CA LEU A 121 -2.43 -5.12 5.97
C LEU A 121 -2.75 -4.12 7.07
N GLU A 122 -1.77 -3.28 7.39
CA GLU A 122 -1.98 -2.16 8.31
C GLU A 122 -1.48 -0.87 7.64
N HIS A 123 -2.39 0.10 7.46
CA HIS A 123 -2.06 1.44 7.00
C HIS A 123 -2.15 2.37 8.21
N ARG A 124 -1.06 3.04 8.55
CA ARG A 124 -0.88 3.73 9.83
C ARG A 124 -0.12 5.03 9.69
N LYS A 125 -0.01 5.76 10.81
CA LYS A 125 0.71 7.05 10.91
C LYS A 125 0.06 8.18 10.11
N PHE A 126 -1.26 8.14 10.02
CA PHE A 126 -2.01 9.21 9.34
C PHE A 126 -1.86 10.56 10.03
N GLU A 127 -1.57 10.58 11.34
CA GLU A 127 -1.37 11.80 12.12
C GLU A 127 -0.19 12.62 11.62
N GLN A 128 0.76 12.01 10.90
CA GLN A 128 1.89 12.73 10.28
C GLN A 128 1.44 13.65 9.16
N MET A 129 0.23 13.44 8.63
CA MET A 129 -0.35 14.29 7.60
C MET A 129 -1.10 15.51 8.18
N GLY A 130 -1.25 15.59 9.51
CA GLY A 130 -2.09 16.55 10.19
C GLY A 130 -3.49 16.01 10.44
N ALA A 131 -4.24 16.64 11.34
CA ALA A 131 -5.51 16.12 11.82
C ALA A 131 -6.54 15.94 10.69
N GLU A 132 -6.80 16.99 9.92
CA GLU A 132 -7.83 16.97 8.89
C GLU A 132 -7.43 16.10 7.70
N ALA A 133 -6.24 16.31 7.16
CA ALA A 133 -5.72 15.54 6.02
C ALA A 133 -5.55 14.06 6.38
N GLY A 134 -5.07 13.75 7.59
CA GLY A 134 -4.89 12.38 8.05
C GLY A 134 -6.21 11.63 8.20
N GLU A 135 -7.24 12.27 8.76
CA GLU A 135 -8.57 11.66 8.88
C GLU A 135 -9.19 11.42 7.49
N LYS A 136 -9.03 12.35 6.56
CA LYS A 136 -9.53 12.18 5.20
C LYS A 136 -8.84 11.00 4.52
N MET A 137 -7.52 10.92 4.59
CA MET A 137 -6.77 9.81 3.98
C MET A 137 -7.18 8.48 4.61
N ARG A 138 -7.29 8.43 5.95
CA ARG A 138 -7.72 7.23 6.65
C ARG A 138 -9.08 6.73 6.14
N LYS A 139 -10.04 7.63 6.04
CA LYS A 139 -11.38 7.29 5.55
C LYS A 139 -11.34 6.77 4.12
N ASP A 140 -10.58 7.43 3.26
CA ASP A 140 -10.48 7.06 1.85
C ASP A 140 -9.87 5.66 1.68
N VAL A 141 -8.76 5.37 2.37
CA VAL A 141 -8.10 4.06 2.24
C VAL A 141 -8.85 2.95 2.99
N ASP A 142 -9.56 3.27 4.07
CA ASP A 142 -10.41 2.30 4.76
C ASP A 142 -11.48 1.76 3.80
N GLY A 143 -12.04 2.61 2.97
CA GLY A 143 -12.99 2.21 1.94
C GLY A 143 -12.36 1.56 0.72
N GLY A 144 -11.10 1.87 0.41
CA GLY A 144 -10.42 1.43 -0.80
C GLY A 144 -9.68 0.09 -0.69
N TRP A 145 -9.04 -0.17 0.45
CA TRP A 145 -8.22 -1.38 0.60
C TRP A 145 -8.97 -2.70 0.40
N PRO A 146 -10.22 -2.89 0.87
CA PRO A 146 -10.91 -4.16 0.62
C PRO A 146 -11.02 -4.53 -0.86
N GLY A 147 -11.36 -3.57 -1.72
CA GLY A 147 -11.43 -3.81 -3.16
C GLY A 147 -10.07 -4.13 -3.77
N MET A 148 -9.02 -3.44 -3.32
CA MET A 148 -7.65 -3.71 -3.76
C MET A 148 -7.21 -5.12 -3.37
N LEU A 149 -7.49 -5.54 -2.14
CA LEU A 149 -7.14 -6.88 -1.68
C LEU A 149 -7.87 -7.97 -2.45
N GLU A 150 -9.11 -7.72 -2.89
CA GLU A 150 -9.83 -8.66 -3.76
C GLU A 150 -9.14 -8.82 -5.13
N HIS A 151 -8.67 -7.73 -5.73
CA HIS A 151 -7.89 -7.79 -6.97
C HIS A 151 -6.60 -8.58 -6.77
N PHE A 152 -5.91 -8.35 -5.67
CA PHE A 152 -4.70 -9.10 -5.30
C PHE A 152 -5.01 -10.60 -5.16
N LYS A 153 -6.06 -10.95 -4.41
CA LYS A 153 -6.46 -12.34 -4.20
C LYS A 153 -6.70 -13.07 -5.51
N LYS A 154 -7.43 -12.42 -6.41
CA LYS A 154 -7.74 -12.99 -7.73
C LYS A 154 -6.47 -13.32 -8.50
N GLU A 155 -5.48 -12.43 -8.48
CA GLU A 155 -4.21 -12.64 -9.18
C GLU A 155 -3.36 -13.71 -8.48
N ALA A 156 -3.32 -13.70 -7.13
CA ALA A 156 -2.55 -14.67 -6.38
C ALA A 156 -3.05 -16.11 -6.55
N GLU A 157 -4.35 -16.26 -6.80
CA GLU A 157 -5.00 -17.56 -6.96
C GLU A 157 -5.15 -17.97 -8.44
N ALA A 158 -4.74 -17.13 -9.34
CA ALA A 158 -4.86 -17.41 -10.78
C ALA A 158 -3.91 -18.52 -11.24
#